data_5345014abbe62c9d45ca7cf9ab9e4295
#
_entry.id   5345014abbe62c9d45ca7cf9ab9e4295
#
_cell.length_a   1.000
_cell.length_b   1.000
_cell.length_c   1.000
_cell.angle_alpha   90.00
_cell.angle_beta   90.00
_cell.angle_gamma   90.00
#
_symmetry.space_group_name_H-M   'P 1'
#
loop_
_entity.id
_entity.type
_entity.pdbx_description
1 polymer ?
#
loop_
_entity_poly.entity_id
_entity_poly.type
_entity_poly.pdbx_seq_one_letter_code
_entity_poly.pdbx_strand_id
1 'polypeptide(L)'
;MTSDSRDSRRQRTEAAILEAAGELFAETGYERTTIRTVAARAGIDPALVMQHFGSKEGLFAAVARWPDDHSRVLDASVETLPRAALEDLLATFEAHGEREAAAALMRSCLTHPTATAVMRDEVMCERTAAVEALLDGQDVELRAALFGACMIGLGMARYLIELPALAAASHEDVVRLMEPVLRQLVDPA
;
A
#
# COMPACT_ATOMS: atom_id res chain seq x y z
N MET A 1 -8.09 15.42 30.42
CA MET A 1 -8.99 15.66 29.26
C MET A 1 -8.38 16.47 28.12
N THR A 2 -7.08 16.80 28.12
CA THR A 2 -6.45 17.65 27.07
C THR A 2 -5.53 16.90 26.09
N SER A 3 -5.14 15.65 26.36
CA SER A 3 -4.32 14.82 25.48
C SER A 3 -5.14 14.28 24.29
N ASP A 4 -6.31 13.70 24.57
CA ASP A 4 -7.22 13.06 23.62
C ASP A 4 -7.68 14.00 22.47
N SER A 5 -7.89 15.28 22.80
CA SER A 5 -8.29 16.33 21.82
C SER A 5 -7.13 16.74 20.89
N ARG A 6 -5.89 16.69 21.33
CA ARG A 6 -4.72 17.00 20.49
C ARG A 6 -4.40 15.86 19.54
N ASP A 7 -4.47 14.62 20.03
CA ASP A 7 -4.19 13.43 19.25
C ASP A 7 -5.25 13.24 18.15
N SER A 8 -6.53 13.45 18.46
CA SER A 8 -7.60 13.39 17.46
C SER A 8 -7.54 14.52 16.42
N ARG A 9 -7.01 15.69 16.78
CA ARG A 9 -6.78 16.79 15.84
C ARG A 9 -5.58 16.50 14.93
N ARG A 10 -4.51 15.94 15.49
CA ARG A 10 -3.32 15.53 14.74
C ARG A 10 -3.68 14.46 13.71
N GLN A 11 -4.41 13.42 14.10
CA GLN A 11 -4.87 12.36 13.20
C GLN A 11 -5.74 12.89 12.06
N ARG A 12 -6.68 13.80 12.34
CA ARG A 12 -7.50 14.43 11.29
C ARG A 12 -6.66 15.26 10.32
N THR A 13 -5.65 15.98 10.82
CA THR A 13 -4.74 16.75 9.98
C THR A 13 -3.91 15.82 9.08
N GLU A 14 -3.39 14.75 9.64
CA GLU A 14 -2.62 13.75 8.93
C GLU A 14 -3.45 13.06 7.83
N ALA A 15 -4.66 12.63 8.15
CA ALA A 15 -5.57 12.03 7.17
C ALA A 15 -5.89 13.00 6.01
N ALA A 16 -6.17 14.27 6.30
CA ALA A 16 -6.42 15.27 5.26
C ALA A 16 -5.20 15.53 4.35
N ILE A 17 -3.97 15.47 4.91
CA ILE A 17 -2.75 15.60 4.11
C ILE A 17 -2.56 14.36 3.22
N LEU A 18 -2.77 13.15 3.75
CA LEU A 18 -2.61 11.90 3.00
C LEU A 18 -3.63 11.80 1.86
N GLU A 19 -4.89 12.17 2.11
CA GLU A 19 -5.94 12.21 1.09
C GLU A 19 -5.55 13.18 -0.05
N ALA A 20 -5.21 14.42 0.28
CA ALA A 20 -4.80 15.42 -0.71
C ALA A 20 -3.53 15.02 -1.48
N ALA A 21 -2.58 14.36 -0.80
CA ALA A 21 -1.36 13.86 -1.44
C ALA A 21 -1.66 12.69 -2.37
N GLY A 22 -2.51 11.75 -1.96
CA GLY A 22 -2.95 10.61 -2.78
C GLY A 22 -3.60 11.08 -4.08
N GLU A 23 -4.55 12.02 -4.00
CA GLU A 23 -5.18 12.63 -5.17
C GLU A 23 -4.16 13.30 -6.11
N LEU A 24 -3.24 14.11 -5.56
CA LEU A 24 -2.25 14.82 -6.37
C LEU A 24 -1.23 13.86 -7.00
N PHE A 25 -0.78 12.83 -6.30
CA PHE A 25 0.06 11.80 -6.89
C PHE A 25 -0.69 11.05 -8.00
N ALA A 26 -2.00 10.83 -7.85
CA ALA A 26 -2.85 10.24 -8.87
C ALA A 26 -2.99 11.13 -10.11
N GLU A 27 -3.32 12.40 -9.92
CA GLU A 27 -3.61 13.36 -11.00
C GLU A 27 -2.36 13.76 -11.79
N THR A 28 -1.27 14.03 -11.08
CA THR A 28 -0.08 14.68 -11.66
C THR A 28 1.18 13.82 -11.66
N GLY A 29 1.17 12.71 -10.95
CA GLY A 29 2.32 11.82 -10.75
C GLY A 29 3.31 12.36 -9.71
N TYR A 30 4.30 11.51 -9.38
CA TYR A 30 5.30 11.84 -8.36
C TYR A 30 6.03 13.14 -8.65
N GLU A 31 6.56 13.32 -9.88
CA GLU A 31 7.43 14.46 -10.22
C GLU A 31 6.77 15.82 -9.97
N ARG A 32 5.55 16.00 -10.46
CA ARG A 32 4.83 17.30 -10.43
C ARG A 32 4.15 17.59 -9.12
N THR A 33 3.94 16.62 -8.26
CA THR A 33 3.41 16.83 -6.90
C THR A 33 4.48 17.47 -6.04
N THR A 34 4.14 18.53 -5.30
CA THR A 34 5.03 19.24 -4.37
C THR A 34 4.36 19.38 -3.00
N ILE A 35 5.17 19.52 -1.95
CA ILE A 35 4.66 19.80 -0.58
C ILE A 35 3.73 21.02 -0.58
N ARG A 36 4.04 22.06 -1.37
CA ARG A 36 3.20 23.28 -1.47
C ARG A 36 1.85 23.00 -2.11
N THR A 37 1.80 22.19 -3.16
CA THR A 37 0.53 21.83 -3.83
C THR A 37 -0.33 20.96 -2.94
N VAL A 38 0.28 20.01 -2.21
CA VAL A 38 -0.42 19.19 -1.22
C VAL A 38 -0.99 20.05 -0.08
N ALA A 39 -0.18 20.92 0.49
CA ALA A 39 -0.60 21.82 1.57
C ALA A 39 -1.76 22.73 1.13
N ALA A 40 -1.68 23.28 -0.08
CA ALA A 40 -2.75 24.09 -0.65
C ALA A 40 -4.06 23.30 -0.85
N ARG A 41 -3.97 22.05 -1.35
CA ARG A 41 -5.11 21.15 -1.54
C ARG A 41 -5.77 20.77 -0.21
N ALA A 42 -4.95 20.45 0.81
CA ALA A 42 -5.41 20.09 2.14
C ALA A 42 -5.88 21.31 2.99
N GLY A 43 -5.64 22.54 2.55
CA GLY A 43 -5.93 23.75 3.33
C GLY A 43 -5.05 23.92 4.57
N ILE A 44 -3.80 23.48 4.51
CA ILE A 44 -2.86 23.36 5.63
C ILE A 44 -1.57 24.11 5.30
N ASP A 45 -0.84 24.56 6.33
CA ASP A 45 0.45 25.20 6.15
C ASP A 45 1.51 24.17 5.66
N PRO A 46 2.33 24.50 4.62
CA PRO A 46 3.39 23.63 4.15
C PRO A 46 4.40 23.19 5.22
N ALA A 47 4.67 24.03 6.22
CA ALA A 47 5.55 23.69 7.33
C ALA A 47 4.95 22.55 8.18
N LEU A 48 3.63 22.50 8.31
CA LEU A 48 2.96 21.42 9.03
C LEU A 48 3.02 20.09 8.28
N VAL A 49 2.91 20.12 6.95
CA VAL A 49 3.12 18.93 6.11
C VAL A 49 4.56 18.40 6.29
N MET A 50 5.54 19.29 6.26
CA MET A 50 6.95 18.94 6.51
C MET A 50 7.18 18.42 7.93
N GLN A 51 6.49 18.96 8.92
CA GLN A 51 6.58 18.48 10.31
C GLN A 51 6.03 17.04 10.48
N HIS A 52 4.98 16.68 9.73
CA HIS A 52 4.38 15.34 9.79
C HIS A 52 5.21 14.30 9.03
N PHE A 53 5.68 14.63 7.84
CA PHE A 53 6.23 13.66 6.90
C PHE A 53 7.71 13.86 6.55
N GLY A 54 8.33 14.95 7.00
CA GLY A 54 9.75 15.23 6.82
C GLY A 54 10.16 15.61 5.40
N SER A 55 9.71 14.88 4.39
CA SER A 55 10.05 15.09 2.98
C SER A 55 8.92 14.67 2.05
N LYS A 56 9.09 14.94 0.75
CA LYS A 56 8.16 14.44 -0.29
C LYS A 56 8.22 12.90 -0.40
N GLU A 57 9.40 12.34 -0.22
CA GLU A 57 9.66 10.90 -0.18
C GLU A 57 8.91 10.27 1.00
N GLY A 58 9.04 10.85 2.21
CA GLY A 58 8.33 10.40 3.40
C GLY A 58 6.81 10.52 3.26
N LEU A 59 6.31 11.59 2.65
CA LEU A 59 4.89 11.75 2.33
C LEU A 59 4.42 10.69 1.31
N PHE A 60 5.21 10.42 0.26
CA PHE A 60 4.88 9.39 -0.72
C PHE A 60 4.85 8.00 -0.08
N ALA A 61 5.82 7.67 0.77
CA ALA A 61 5.85 6.41 1.51
C ALA A 61 4.62 6.27 2.43
N ALA A 62 4.23 7.36 3.12
CA ALA A 62 3.06 7.36 3.98
C ALA A 62 1.76 7.14 3.17
N VAL A 63 1.61 7.80 2.01
CA VAL A 63 0.47 7.56 1.11
C VAL A 63 0.46 6.13 0.57
N ALA A 64 1.64 5.56 0.27
CA ALA A 64 1.75 4.18 -0.22
C ALA A 64 1.40 3.12 0.85
N ARG A 65 1.49 3.48 2.13
CA ARG A 65 1.05 2.63 3.26
C ARG A 65 -0.41 2.84 3.65
N TRP A 66 -0.99 3.97 3.27
CA TRP A 66 -2.34 4.36 3.67
C TRP A 66 -3.40 3.78 2.71
N PRO A 67 -4.59 3.37 3.19
CA PRO A 67 -4.99 3.35 4.58
C PRO A 67 -4.32 2.21 5.35
N ASP A 68 -3.92 2.50 6.57
CA ASP A 68 -3.08 1.65 7.42
C ASP A 68 -3.89 0.54 8.14
N ASP A 69 -4.99 0.08 7.53
CA ASP A 69 -5.79 -1.03 8.07
C ASP A 69 -5.27 -2.39 7.57
N HIS A 70 -3.94 -2.58 7.68
CA HIS A 70 -3.31 -3.89 7.45
C HIS A 70 -3.40 -4.80 8.69
N SER A 71 -4.31 -4.50 9.61
CA SER A 71 -4.52 -5.28 10.84
C SER A 71 -4.72 -6.77 10.52
N ARG A 72 -5.41 -7.10 9.44
CA ARG A 72 -5.64 -8.47 9.01
C ARG A 72 -4.36 -9.22 8.65
N VAL A 73 -3.39 -8.55 8.03
CA VAL A 73 -2.10 -9.15 7.66
C VAL A 73 -1.18 -9.22 8.88
N LEU A 74 -1.16 -8.18 9.71
CA LEU A 74 -0.32 -8.12 10.92
C LEU A 74 -0.78 -9.12 12.00
N ASP A 75 -2.09 -9.39 12.08
CA ASP A 75 -2.67 -10.36 13.02
C ASP A 75 -2.79 -11.78 12.43
N ALA A 76 -2.34 -11.98 11.19
CA ALA A 76 -2.45 -13.26 10.52
C ALA A 76 -1.43 -14.27 11.05
N SER A 77 -1.85 -15.54 11.12
CA SER A 77 -0.94 -16.69 11.23
C SER A 77 -0.47 -17.12 9.83
N VAL A 78 0.56 -17.98 9.77
CA VAL A 78 1.02 -18.60 8.52
C VAL A 78 -0.14 -19.19 7.71
N GLU A 79 -1.09 -19.84 8.38
CA GLU A 79 -2.23 -20.49 7.75
C GLU A 79 -3.23 -19.49 7.15
N THR A 80 -3.42 -18.34 7.79
CA THR A 80 -4.42 -17.34 7.39
C THR A 80 -3.84 -16.21 6.53
N LEU A 81 -2.52 -16.03 6.52
CA LEU A 81 -1.82 -14.96 5.81
C LEU A 81 -2.17 -14.89 4.30
N PRO A 82 -2.18 -16.01 3.53
CA PRO A 82 -2.48 -15.94 2.10
C PRO A 82 -3.86 -15.34 1.82
N ARG A 83 -4.86 -15.77 2.57
CA ARG A 83 -6.23 -15.28 2.44
C ARG A 83 -6.35 -13.83 2.89
N ALA A 84 -5.81 -13.51 4.07
CA ALA A 84 -5.86 -12.16 4.63
C ALA A 84 -5.22 -11.14 3.69
N ALA A 85 -4.06 -11.46 3.11
CA ALA A 85 -3.37 -10.59 2.16
C ALA A 85 -4.16 -10.37 0.87
N LEU A 86 -4.81 -11.40 0.33
CA LEU A 86 -5.66 -11.29 -0.86
C LEU A 86 -6.89 -10.42 -0.58
N GLU A 87 -7.57 -10.65 0.54
CA GLU A 87 -8.74 -9.87 0.94
C GLU A 87 -8.39 -8.41 1.18
N ASP A 88 -7.23 -8.12 1.80
CA ASP A 88 -6.71 -6.78 2.02
C ASP A 88 -6.39 -6.08 0.70
N LEU A 89 -5.66 -6.74 -0.21
CA LEU A 89 -5.39 -6.21 -1.54
C LEU A 89 -6.67 -5.83 -2.29
N LEU A 90 -7.64 -6.76 -2.34
CA LEU A 90 -8.89 -6.54 -3.05
C LEU A 90 -9.70 -5.42 -2.43
N ALA A 91 -9.78 -5.35 -1.10
CA ALA A 91 -10.48 -4.29 -0.38
C ALA A 91 -9.86 -2.91 -0.64
N THR A 92 -8.53 -2.80 -0.63
CA THR A 92 -7.80 -1.55 -0.90
C THR A 92 -8.15 -0.96 -2.26
N PHE A 93 -8.25 -1.79 -3.29
CA PHE A 93 -8.58 -1.32 -4.65
C PHE A 93 -10.07 -1.09 -4.90
N GLU A 94 -10.95 -1.56 -4.03
CA GLU A 94 -12.41 -1.42 -4.20
C GLU A 94 -13.04 -0.36 -3.29
N ALA A 95 -12.31 0.12 -2.29
CA ALA A 95 -12.72 1.28 -1.53
C ALA A 95 -12.79 2.53 -2.43
N HIS A 96 -13.89 3.28 -2.32
CA HIS A 96 -14.14 4.45 -3.15
C HIS A 96 -13.03 5.50 -2.98
N GLY A 97 -12.37 5.87 -4.07
CA GLY A 97 -11.29 6.87 -4.12
C GLY A 97 -9.87 6.28 -3.95
N GLU A 98 -9.71 5.12 -3.38
CA GLU A 98 -8.40 4.50 -3.12
C GLU A 98 -7.83 3.81 -4.36
N ARG A 99 -8.67 3.27 -5.24
CA ARG A 99 -8.27 2.61 -6.49
C ARG A 99 -7.38 3.48 -7.35
N GLU A 100 -7.79 4.74 -7.58
CA GLU A 100 -7.05 5.66 -8.44
C GLU A 100 -5.72 6.07 -7.79
N ALA A 101 -5.70 6.28 -6.48
CA ALA A 101 -4.49 6.60 -5.73
C ALA A 101 -3.49 5.43 -5.76
N ALA A 102 -3.93 4.20 -5.46
CA ALA A 102 -3.09 3.01 -5.51
C ALA A 102 -2.54 2.75 -6.92
N ALA A 103 -3.38 2.88 -7.95
CA ALA A 103 -2.96 2.75 -9.35
C ALA A 103 -1.93 3.80 -9.75
N ALA A 104 -2.08 5.03 -9.28
CA ALA A 104 -1.14 6.11 -9.57
C ALA A 104 0.19 5.95 -8.83
N LEU A 105 0.15 5.47 -7.59
CA LEU A 105 1.37 5.11 -6.85
C LEU A 105 2.15 4.03 -7.59
N MET A 106 1.49 2.97 -8.02
CA MET A 106 2.12 1.91 -8.83
C MET A 106 2.72 2.46 -10.13
N ARG A 107 1.99 3.32 -10.87
CA ARG A 107 2.53 3.98 -12.08
C ARG A 107 3.76 4.84 -11.75
N SER A 108 3.72 5.60 -10.66
CA SER A 108 4.85 6.43 -10.23
C SER A 108 6.08 5.58 -9.91
N CYS A 109 5.90 4.43 -9.26
CA CYS A 109 7.00 3.50 -8.97
C CYS A 109 7.64 2.91 -10.23
N LEU A 110 6.89 2.75 -11.32
CA LEU A 110 7.42 2.23 -12.59
C LEU A 110 8.12 3.30 -13.44
N THR A 111 7.83 4.57 -13.21
CA THR A 111 8.27 5.67 -14.09
C THR A 111 9.26 6.64 -13.44
N HIS A 112 9.38 6.64 -12.10
CA HIS A 112 10.22 7.59 -11.38
C HIS A 112 11.19 6.90 -10.41
N PRO A 113 12.53 7.03 -10.61
CA PRO A 113 13.53 6.32 -9.80
C PRO A 113 13.40 6.52 -8.29
N THR A 114 13.10 7.76 -7.85
CA THR A 114 12.92 8.04 -6.41
C THR A 114 11.69 7.34 -5.86
N ALA A 115 10.55 7.37 -6.57
CA ALA A 115 9.36 6.66 -6.14
C ALA A 115 9.58 5.13 -6.10
N THR A 116 10.34 4.60 -7.07
CA THR A 116 10.77 3.19 -7.08
C THR A 116 11.60 2.86 -5.84
N ALA A 117 12.58 3.72 -5.51
CA ALA A 117 13.45 3.50 -4.34
C ALA A 117 12.64 3.53 -3.02
N VAL A 118 11.77 4.52 -2.84
CA VAL A 118 10.90 4.62 -1.65
C VAL A 118 10.01 3.38 -1.53
N MET A 119 9.38 2.97 -2.63
CA MET A 119 8.53 1.78 -2.61
C MET A 119 9.33 0.53 -2.24
N ARG A 120 10.51 0.33 -2.82
CA ARG A 120 11.36 -0.82 -2.56
C ARG A 120 11.92 -0.82 -1.14
N ASP A 121 12.56 0.29 -0.75
CA ASP A 121 13.42 0.35 0.42
C ASP A 121 12.65 0.66 1.71
N GLU A 122 11.48 1.30 1.61
CA GLU A 122 10.67 1.67 2.77
C GLU A 122 9.39 0.81 2.86
N VAL A 123 8.57 0.79 1.78
CA VAL A 123 7.24 0.16 1.84
C VAL A 123 7.32 -1.37 1.69
N MET A 124 8.03 -1.83 0.66
CA MET A 124 8.11 -3.28 0.39
C MET A 124 9.05 -4.00 1.36
N CYS A 125 10.14 -3.36 1.78
CA CYS A 125 11.04 -3.91 2.78
C CYS A 125 10.30 -4.20 4.10
N GLU A 126 9.50 -3.27 4.57
CA GLU A 126 8.70 -3.42 5.79
C GLU A 126 7.65 -4.55 5.67
N ARG A 127 6.93 -4.60 4.55
CA ARG A 127 5.94 -5.66 4.29
C ARG A 127 6.59 -7.04 4.14
N THR A 128 7.72 -7.12 3.43
CA THR A 128 8.46 -8.38 3.27
C THR A 128 8.97 -8.88 4.62
N ALA A 129 9.55 -8.01 5.45
CA ALA A 129 10.00 -8.35 6.80
C ALA A 129 8.87 -8.87 7.70
N ALA A 130 7.66 -8.32 7.59
CA ALA A 130 6.50 -8.80 8.32
C ALA A 130 6.10 -10.24 7.89
N VAL A 131 6.17 -10.53 6.59
CA VAL A 131 5.92 -11.89 6.08
C VAL A 131 7.03 -12.83 6.51
N GLU A 132 8.31 -12.44 6.38
CA GLU A 132 9.48 -13.23 6.81
C GLU A 132 9.38 -13.67 8.27
N ALA A 133 8.92 -12.77 9.16
CA ALA A 133 8.77 -13.05 10.58
C ALA A 133 7.78 -14.18 10.90
N LEU A 134 6.90 -14.52 9.96
CA LEU A 134 5.93 -15.61 10.07
C LEU A 134 6.42 -16.93 9.45
N LEU A 135 7.46 -16.88 8.61
CA LEU A 135 7.90 -18.04 7.85
C LEU A 135 9.02 -18.79 8.57
N ASP A 136 9.00 -20.11 8.45
CA ASP A 136 10.07 -21.01 8.89
C ASP A 136 10.71 -21.77 7.73
N GLY A 137 11.88 -22.37 7.98
CA GLY A 137 12.56 -23.28 7.06
C GLY A 137 13.56 -22.61 6.14
N GLN A 138 13.68 -23.10 4.91
CA GLN A 138 14.64 -22.61 3.91
C GLN A 138 14.06 -21.48 3.06
N ASP A 139 14.94 -20.66 2.48
CA ASP A 139 14.63 -19.62 1.50
C ASP A 139 13.57 -18.61 1.97
N VAL A 140 13.46 -18.33 3.28
CA VAL A 140 12.44 -17.46 3.88
C VAL A 140 12.39 -16.10 3.20
N GLU A 141 13.54 -15.42 3.03
CA GLU A 141 13.63 -14.13 2.36
C GLU A 141 13.09 -14.18 0.92
N LEU A 142 13.50 -15.18 0.13
CA LEU A 142 13.05 -15.34 -1.25
C LEU A 142 11.56 -15.66 -1.33
N ARG A 143 11.06 -16.50 -0.43
CA ARG A 143 9.63 -16.89 -0.36
C ARG A 143 8.77 -15.69 -0.02
N ALA A 144 9.17 -14.85 0.95
CA ALA A 144 8.49 -13.62 1.31
C ALA A 144 8.50 -12.60 0.15
N ALA A 145 9.64 -12.46 -0.54
CA ALA A 145 9.74 -11.61 -1.72
C ALA A 145 8.84 -12.08 -2.88
N LEU A 146 8.76 -13.39 -3.13
CA LEU A 146 7.88 -13.98 -4.13
C LEU A 146 6.40 -13.80 -3.76
N PHE A 147 6.06 -13.92 -2.48
CA PHE A 147 4.71 -13.62 -1.99
C PHE A 147 4.32 -12.17 -2.32
N GLY A 148 5.18 -11.19 -1.99
CA GLY A 148 4.97 -9.79 -2.32
C GLY A 148 4.87 -9.54 -3.83
N ALA A 149 5.71 -10.21 -4.63
CA ALA A 149 5.67 -10.11 -6.09
C ALA A 149 4.34 -10.62 -6.68
N CYS A 150 3.79 -11.72 -6.16
CA CYS A 150 2.47 -12.21 -6.55
C CYS A 150 1.37 -11.19 -6.24
N MET A 151 1.42 -10.56 -5.07
CA MET A 151 0.45 -9.53 -4.67
C MET A 151 0.51 -8.29 -5.58
N ILE A 152 1.71 -7.77 -5.85
CA ILE A 152 1.92 -6.65 -6.77
C ILE A 152 1.43 -7.02 -8.18
N GLY A 153 1.83 -8.20 -8.68
CA GLY A 153 1.43 -8.66 -10.01
C GLY A 153 -0.08 -8.80 -10.18
N LEU A 154 -0.76 -9.36 -9.18
CA LEU A 154 -2.22 -9.48 -9.15
C LEU A 154 -2.89 -8.11 -9.16
N GLY A 155 -2.45 -7.19 -8.30
CA GLY A 155 -2.98 -5.81 -8.25
C GLY A 155 -2.79 -5.08 -9.59
N MET A 156 -1.60 -5.14 -10.17
CA MET A 156 -1.32 -4.54 -11.47
C MET A 156 -2.19 -5.15 -12.59
N ALA A 157 -2.25 -6.47 -12.67
CA ALA A 157 -2.97 -7.16 -13.74
C ALA A 157 -4.48 -6.91 -13.67
N ARG A 158 -5.04 -6.89 -12.47
CA ARG A 158 -6.48 -6.69 -12.24
C ARG A 158 -6.92 -5.24 -12.40
N TYR A 159 -6.17 -4.29 -11.81
CA TYR A 159 -6.63 -2.91 -11.61
C TYR A 159 -5.92 -1.86 -12.48
N LEU A 160 -4.71 -2.13 -13.00
CA LEU A 160 -4.00 -1.20 -13.88
C LEU A 160 -4.06 -1.62 -15.34
N ILE A 161 -3.79 -2.90 -15.61
CA ILE A 161 -3.81 -3.46 -16.96
C ILE A 161 -5.23 -3.87 -17.36
N GLU A 162 -6.05 -4.19 -16.36
CA GLU A 162 -7.45 -4.62 -16.52
C GLU A 162 -7.58 -5.82 -17.47
N LEU A 163 -6.77 -6.86 -17.21
CA LEU A 163 -6.88 -8.12 -17.97
C LEU A 163 -8.32 -8.62 -17.91
N PRO A 164 -9.03 -8.79 -19.05
CA PRO A 164 -10.48 -8.94 -19.06
C PRO A 164 -11.00 -10.06 -18.17
N ALA A 165 -10.38 -11.24 -18.20
CA ALA A 165 -10.80 -12.37 -17.38
C ALA A 165 -10.59 -12.12 -15.88
N LEU A 166 -9.50 -11.41 -15.52
CA LEU A 166 -9.16 -11.14 -14.13
C LEU A 166 -9.96 -9.94 -13.58
N ALA A 167 -10.17 -8.91 -14.38
CA ALA A 167 -10.98 -7.76 -14.01
C ALA A 167 -12.46 -8.13 -13.79
N ALA A 168 -12.98 -9.06 -14.57
CA ALA A 168 -14.36 -9.55 -14.49
C ALA A 168 -14.58 -10.63 -13.40
N ALA A 169 -13.50 -11.23 -12.87
CA ALA A 169 -13.61 -12.28 -11.86
C ALA A 169 -14.19 -11.74 -10.54
N SER A 170 -14.96 -12.56 -9.84
CA SER A 170 -15.40 -12.22 -8.48
C SER A 170 -14.21 -12.26 -7.50
N HIS A 171 -14.33 -11.55 -6.35
CA HIS A 171 -13.36 -11.67 -5.26
C HIS A 171 -13.16 -13.11 -4.83
N GLU A 172 -14.26 -13.80 -4.62
CA GLU A 172 -14.26 -15.20 -4.18
C GLU A 172 -13.50 -16.10 -5.14
N ASP A 173 -13.66 -15.92 -6.46
CA ASP A 173 -12.91 -16.69 -7.45
C ASP A 173 -11.42 -16.38 -7.44
N VAL A 174 -11.04 -15.10 -7.30
CA VAL A 174 -9.63 -14.70 -7.20
C VAL A 174 -9.01 -15.30 -5.94
N VAL A 175 -9.64 -15.17 -4.79
CA VAL A 175 -9.16 -15.75 -3.53
C VAL A 175 -9.06 -17.26 -3.64
N ARG A 176 -10.10 -17.94 -4.09
CA ARG A 176 -10.15 -19.39 -4.22
C ARG A 176 -9.01 -19.96 -5.07
N LEU A 177 -8.63 -19.26 -6.15
CA LEU A 177 -7.58 -19.71 -7.08
C LEU A 177 -6.18 -19.30 -6.63
N MET A 178 -6.00 -18.13 -6.03
CA MET A 178 -4.71 -17.59 -5.62
C MET A 178 -4.26 -18.03 -4.23
N GLU A 179 -5.18 -18.25 -3.30
CA GLU A 179 -4.85 -18.68 -1.94
C GLU A 179 -3.97 -19.96 -1.91
N PRO A 180 -4.29 -21.04 -2.65
CA PRO A 180 -3.44 -22.22 -2.69
C PRO A 180 -2.03 -21.95 -3.27
N VAL A 181 -1.91 -21.03 -4.24
CA VAL A 181 -0.62 -20.65 -4.83
C VAL A 181 0.25 -19.94 -3.80
N LEU A 182 -0.32 -18.96 -3.10
CA LEU A 182 0.38 -18.22 -2.05
C LEU A 182 0.72 -19.13 -0.85
N ARG A 183 -0.14 -20.10 -0.54
CA ARG A 183 0.10 -21.08 0.54
C ARG A 183 1.37 -21.88 0.31
N GLN A 184 1.69 -22.27 -0.93
CA GLN A 184 2.94 -22.95 -1.26
C GLN A 184 4.20 -22.10 -0.96
N LEU A 185 4.06 -20.77 -0.93
CA LEU A 185 5.17 -19.88 -0.59
C LEU A 185 5.34 -19.72 0.93
N VAL A 186 4.26 -19.78 1.70
CA VAL A 186 4.33 -19.57 3.14
C VAL A 186 4.50 -20.88 3.93
N ASP A 187 3.95 -21.97 3.44
CA ASP A 187 4.04 -23.32 4.04
C ASP A 187 4.26 -24.36 2.93
N PRO A 188 5.52 -24.50 2.44
CA PRO A 188 5.84 -25.53 1.47
C PRO A 188 5.80 -26.90 2.15
N ALA A 189 4.94 -27.81 1.63
CA ALA A 189 4.81 -29.20 2.11
C ALA A 189 6.12 -29.98 2.04
#